data_50860c72bafc2bf7105a0722cdfe0bd9
#
_entry.id   50860c72bafc2bf7105a0722cdfe0bd9
#
_cell.length_a   1.000
_cell.length_b   1.000
_cell.length_c   1.000
_cell.angle_alpha   90.00
_cell.angle_beta   90.00
_cell.angle_gamma   90.00
#
_symmetry.space_group_name_H-M   'P 1'
#
loop_
_entity.id
_entity.type
_entity.pdbx_description
1 polymer ?
#
loop_
_entity_poly.entity_id
_entity_poly.type
_entity_poly.pdbx_seq_one_letter_code
_entity_poly.pdbx_strand_id
1 'polypeptide(L)'
;MSKRIILFGPLPPPYGGVAIYMKALLARLRGPNVRVWTYAGAKPEDKSIRFIAHRRLGTVWALLSEGRDARILDTSHFHLEYPNPLLVPVWLVLKRVLGFEWFKNILDGSLPKRYSEFGPLKRRLFRRAVKAVDHFVVVSEDLRRWLQDEIKVRQPITVIPCLLPTIPSGGQAKLSSATEKDIKPYLAHQNRVCSIGVFFPSYGFKDVAAAVEELRERTHKDIGLLLLDGGFVCDETYRAEVLWQRDWITVLKEVPNPEINEILKRSEVFVRGFADESYGISRVEALWAGLPVIATRAGETRGMLLYDFGDVDQLVNQLQAVLLYPIWEEPNPWAAEYRREAEKNLRAVAKLLGIEPSETNSGPT
;
A
#
# COMPACT_ATOMS: atom_id res chain seq x y z
N MET A 1 28.79 -14.71 13.10
CA MET A 1 28.39 -14.34 11.71
C MET A 1 27.01 -13.71 11.76
N SER A 2 26.80 -12.58 11.09
CA SER A 2 25.47 -11.97 11.00
C SER A 2 24.53 -12.88 10.18
N LYS A 3 23.28 -13.04 10.66
CA LYS A 3 22.27 -13.87 9.97
C LYS A 3 21.95 -13.28 8.59
N ARG A 4 21.64 -14.15 7.64
CA ARG A 4 21.08 -13.72 6.35
C ARG A 4 19.66 -13.18 6.58
N ILE A 5 19.37 -12.02 6.01
CA ILE A 5 18.06 -11.40 6.05
C ILE A 5 17.40 -11.57 4.69
N ILE A 6 16.18 -12.04 4.66
CA ILE A 6 15.38 -12.21 3.43
C ILE A 6 14.11 -11.38 3.56
N LEU A 7 13.94 -10.42 2.64
CA LEU A 7 12.69 -9.67 2.48
C LEU A 7 11.86 -10.40 1.42
N PHE A 8 10.73 -10.97 1.82
CA PHE A 8 9.89 -11.77 0.93
C PHE A 8 8.54 -11.09 0.68
N GLY A 9 8.28 -10.68 -0.55
CA GLY A 9 7.04 -10.03 -0.94
C GLY A 9 6.99 -9.57 -2.40
N PRO A 10 5.88 -8.98 -2.85
CA PRO A 10 5.76 -8.47 -4.21
C PRO A 10 6.59 -7.18 -4.40
N LEU A 11 7.11 -7.00 -5.60
CA LEU A 11 7.66 -5.73 -6.08
C LEU A 11 6.78 -5.19 -7.22
N PRO A 12 6.72 -3.87 -7.43
CA PRO A 12 5.99 -3.31 -8.57
C PRO A 12 6.58 -3.72 -9.93
N PRO A 13 5.79 -3.77 -11.02
CA PRO A 13 4.34 -3.75 -11.08
C PRO A 13 3.70 -5.06 -10.62
N PRO A 14 2.41 -5.13 -10.22
CA PRO A 14 1.47 -4.01 -10.12
C PRO A 14 1.72 -3.11 -8.89
N TYR A 15 1.26 -1.86 -8.98
CA TYR A 15 1.48 -0.82 -7.95
C TYR A 15 0.41 -0.89 -6.84
N GLY A 16 0.52 -1.87 -5.96
CA GLY A 16 -0.31 -1.99 -4.76
C GLY A 16 0.45 -1.59 -3.49
N GLY A 17 -0.24 -1.29 -2.40
CA GLY A 17 0.37 -0.83 -1.13
C GLY A 17 1.50 -1.73 -0.63
N VAL A 18 1.33 -3.05 -0.68
CA VAL A 18 2.37 -4.03 -0.26
C VAL A 18 3.61 -3.96 -1.16
N ALA A 19 3.42 -3.80 -2.48
CA ALA A 19 4.53 -3.71 -3.42
C ALA A 19 5.33 -2.40 -3.24
N ILE A 20 4.64 -1.29 -2.98
CA ILE A 20 5.26 0.00 -2.65
C ILE A 20 6.01 -0.08 -1.32
N TYR A 21 5.42 -0.69 -0.29
CA TYR A 21 6.08 -0.94 0.99
C TYR A 21 7.37 -1.76 0.82
N MET A 22 7.32 -2.87 0.06
CA MET A 22 8.50 -3.69 -0.23
C MET A 22 9.58 -2.92 -1.01
N LYS A 23 9.18 -2.09 -1.97
CA LYS A 23 10.10 -1.22 -2.72
C LYS A 23 10.79 -0.21 -1.79
N ALA A 24 10.06 0.39 -0.85
CA ALA A 24 10.62 1.32 0.13
C ALA A 24 11.61 0.60 1.09
N LEU A 25 11.28 -0.60 1.56
CA LEU A 25 12.21 -1.42 2.34
C LEU A 25 13.50 -1.72 1.55
N LEU A 26 13.36 -2.19 0.31
CA LEU A 26 14.50 -2.52 -0.55
C LEU A 26 15.42 -1.31 -0.78
N ALA A 27 14.87 -0.11 -0.89
CA ALA A 27 15.65 1.09 -1.10
C ALA A 27 16.56 1.45 0.09
N ARG A 28 16.12 1.12 1.30
CA ARG A 28 16.75 1.58 2.54
C ARG A 28 17.41 0.45 3.35
N LEU A 29 16.98 -0.80 3.14
CA LEU A 29 17.53 -1.97 3.84
C LEU A 29 18.41 -2.78 2.88
N ARG A 30 19.61 -2.25 2.60
CA ARG A 30 20.61 -2.89 1.74
C ARG A 30 21.80 -3.37 2.56
N GLY A 31 22.45 -4.43 2.09
CA GLY A 31 23.66 -4.94 2.72
C GLY A 31 24.08 -6.28 2.14
N PRO A 32 25.31 -6.75 2.41
CA PRO A 32 25.84 -7.99 1.86
C PRO A 32 25.01 -9.22 2.28
N ASN A 33 24.38 -9.15 3.45
CA ASN A 33 23.56 -10.23 4.01
C ASN A 33 22.06 -10.09 3.73
N VAL A 34 21.62 -9.03 3.02
CA VAL A 34 20.21 -8.81 2.66
C VAL A 34 19.94 -9.40 1.28
N ARG A 35 18.88 -10.17 1.18
CA ARG A 35 18.34 -10.72 -0.08
C ARG A 35 16.86 -10.37 -0.19
N VAL A 36 16.39 -10.24 -1.40
CA VAL A 36 14.96 -10.00 -1.66
C VAL A 36 14.41 -11.14 -2.51
N TRP A 37 13.31 -11.69 -2.07
CA TRP A 37 12.53 -12.64 -2.86
C TRP A 37 11.23 -11.99 -3.31
N THR A 38 11.02 -11.97 -4.61
CA THR A 38 9.78 -11.43 -5.19
C THR A 38 9.13 -12.42 -6.13
N TYR A 39 7.81 -12.40 -6.18
CA TYR A 39 6.98 -13.21 -7.06
C TYR A 39 6.10 -12.36 -7.99
N ALA A 40 6.27 -11.06 -7.96
CA ALA A 40 5.59 -10.09 -8.81
C ALA A 40 6.57 -8.99 -9.22
N GLY A 41 6.24 -8.30 -10.28
CA GLY A 41 7.10 -7.29 -10.87
C GLY A 41 7.85 -7.78 -12.11
N ALA A 42 8.56 -6.86 -12.76
CA ALA A 42 9.50 -7.21 -13.81
C ALA A 42 10.65 -8.05 -13.23
N LYS A 43 11.20 -8.96 -14.04
CA LYS A 43 12.38 -9.75 -13.64
C LYS A 43 13.53 -8.78 -13.35
N PRO A 44 14.04 -8.74 -12.09
CA PRO A 44 15.07 -7.78 -11.73
C PRO A 44 16.41 -8.10 -12.38
N GLU A 45 17.17 -7.07 -12.74
CA GLU A 45 18.58 -7.20 -13.15
C GLU A 45 19.51 -7.33 -11.95
N ASP A 46 19.09 -6.80 -10.78
CA ASP A 46 19.85 -6.84 -9.54
C ASP A 46 19.94 -8.29 -9.01
N LYS A 47 21.17 -8.81 -8.92
CA LYS A 47 21.46 -10.18 -8.43
C LYS A 47 21.11 -10.39 -6.94
N SER A 48 20.92 -9.33 -6.17
CA SER A 48 20.43 -9.41 -4.79
C SER A 48 18.93 -9.72 -4.70
N ILE A 49 18.21 -9.61 -5.82
CA ILE A 49 16.78 -9.85 -5.94
C ILE A 49 16.54 -11.14 -6.69
N ARG A 50 15.91 -12.10 -6.01
CA ARG A 50 15.52 -13.38 -6.61
C ARG A 50 14.06 -13.33 -7.05
N PHE A 51 13.83 -13.51 -8.35
CA PHE A 51 12.48 -13.66 -8.88
C PHE A 51 12.00 -15.10 -8.76
N ILE A 52 10.85 -15.29 -8.12
CA ILE A 52 10.21 -16.59 -7.90
C ILE A 52 9.13 -16.79 -8.97
N ALA A 53 9.52 -17.35 -10.13
CA ALA A 53 8.63 -17.52 -11.28
C ALA A 53 7.41 -18.42 -10.97
N HIS A 54 7.62 -19.50 -10.24
CA HIS A 54 6.57 -20.42 -9.81
C HIS A 54 6.36 -20.31 -8.30
N ARG A 55 5.34 -19.59 -7.88
CA ARG A 55 5.08 -19.25 -6.46
C ARG A 55 5.22 -20.42 -5.49
N ARG A 56 4.85 -21.65 -5.90
CA ARG A 56 4.92 -22.87 -5.07
C ARG A 56 6.30 -23.49 -5.07
N LEU A 57 6.74 -24.02 -6.22
CA LEU A 57 8.02 -24.73 -6.36
C LEU A 57 9.21 -23.77 -6.21
N GLY A 58 9.10 -22.56 -6.76
CA GLY A 58 10.14 -21.53 -6.64
C GLY A 58 10.39 -21.11 -5.22
N THR A 59 9.35 -20.98 -4.37
CA THR A 59 9.53 -20.67 -2.93
C THR A 59 10.23 -21.80 -2.19
N VAL A 60 9.87 -23.06 -2.47
CA VAL A 60 10.55 -24.23 -1.89
C VAL A 60 12.02 -24.25 -2.28
N TRP A 61 12.33 -24.04 -3.57
CA TRP A 61 13.70 -24.00 -4.06
C TRP A 61 14.51 -22.84 -3.45
N ALA A 62 13.90 -21.67 -3.29
CA ALA A 62 14.52 -20.53 -2.64
C ALA A 62 14.86 -20.84 -1.18
N LEU A 63 13.93 -21.47 -0.42
CA LEU A 63 14.17 -21.90 0.95
C LEU A 63 15.32 -22.91 1.05
N LEU A 64 15.34 -23.94 0.21
CA LEU A 64 16.38 -24.95 0.23
C LEU A 64 17.77 -24.36 -0.06
N SER A 65 17.85 -23.35 -0.94
CA SER A 65 19.15 -22.77 -1.35
C SER A 65 19.62 -21.64 -0.42
N GLU A 66 18.74 -20.86 0.17
CA GLU A 66 19.09 -19.63 0.89
C GLU A 66 18.48 -19.53 2.30
N GLY A 67 17.50 -20.39 2.63
CA GLY A 67 16.70 -20.26 3.85
C GLY A 67 17.36 -20.74 5.12
N ARG A 68 18.46 -21.56 5.06
CA ARG A 68 19.09 -22.11 6.27
C ARG A 68 19.55 -20.99 7.20
N ASP A 69 19.11 -21.04 8.45
CA ASP A 69 19.41 -20.10 9.54
C ASP A 69 19.14 -18.62 9.20
N ALA A 70 18.34 -18.36 8.15
CA ALA A 70 17.97 -17.02 7.72
C ALA A 70 16.90 -16.43 8.64
N ARG A 71 16.78 -15.10 8.62
CA ARG A 71 15.63 -14.36 9.15
C ARG A 71 14.80 -13.87 7.96
N ILE A 72 13.55 -14.30 7.86
CA ILE A 72 12.68 -14.01 6.74
C ILE A 72 11.57 -13.07 7.19
N LEU A 73 11.56 -11.82 6.66
CA LEU A 73 10.43 -10.92 6.78
C LEU A 73 9.47 -11.23 5.62
N ASP A 74 8.39 -11.92 5.94
CA ASP A 74 7.39 -12.37 4.99
C ASP A 74 6.21 -11.38 4.93
N THR A 75 6.15 -10.60 3.87
CA THR A 75 5.02 -9.72 3.54
C THR A 75 4.08 -10.33 2.50
N SER A 76 4.31 -11.61 2.13
CA SER A 76 3.45 -12.29 1.17
C SER A 76 2.10 -12.66 1.78
N HIS A 77 1.07 -12.72 0.96
CA HIS A 77 -0.27 -13.15 1.41
C HIS A 77 -0.47 -14.67 1.43
N PHE A 78 0.58 -15.48 1.17
CA PHE A 78 0.40 -16.92 0.86
C PHE A 78 0.14 -17.81 2.06
N HIS A 79 0.55 -17.41 3.26
CA HIS A 79 0.58 -18.29 4.41
C HIS A 79 -0.57 -18.04 5.38
N LEU A 80 -0.95 -16.79 5.59
CA LEU A 80 -2.00 -16.42 6.53
C LEU A 80 -3.23 -15.84 5.83
N GLU A 81 -3.05 -14.84 4.98
CA GLU A 81 -4.16 -14.16 4.32
C GLU A 81 -4.89 -15.07 3.30
N TYR A 82 -4.14 -15.94 2.62
CA TYR A 82 -4.64 -16.95 1.68
C TYR A 82 -3.97 -18.31 1.96
N PRO A 83 -4.27 -18.99 3.09
CA PRO A 83 -3.59 -20.22 3.46
C PRO A 83 -3.80 -21.32 2.42
N ASN A 84 -2.67 -21.70 1.78
CA ASN A 84 -2.69 -22.69 0.71
C ASN A 84 -2.43 -24.10 1.30
N PRO A 85 -3.30 -25.10 1.03
CA PRO A 85 -3.18 -26.43 1.60
C PRO A 85 -1.90 -27.19 1.23
N LEU A 86 -1.26 -26.82 0.14
CA LEU A 86 0.01 -27.43 -0.27
C LEU A 86 1.23 -26.68 0.25
N LEU A 87 1.18 -25.34 0.22
CA LEU A 87 2.34 -24.51 0.61
C LEU A 87 2.55 -24.45 2.12
N VAL A 88 1.48 -24.28 2.90
CA VAL A 88 1.61 -24.11 4.35
C VAL A 88 2.30 -25.32 5.00
N PRO A 89 1.89 -26.60 4.76
CA PRO A 89 2.59 -27.73 5.31
C PRO A 89 4.06 -27.82 4.91
N VAL A 90 4.37 -27.59 3.64
CA VAL A 90 5.76 -27.62 3.14
C VAL A 90 6.59 -26.52 3.80
N TRP A 91 6.06 -25.30 3.91
CA TRP A 91 6.72 -24.19 4.60
C TRP A 91 7.06 -24.55 6.06
N LEU A 92 6.11 -25.17 6.78
CA LEU A 92 6.30 -25.56 8.19
C LEU A 92 7.36 -26.64 8.36
N VAL A 93 7.39 -27.65 7.46
CA VAL A 93 8.43 -28.69 7.47
C VAL A 93 9.79 -28.07 7.18
N LEU A 94 9.89 -27.24 6.15
CA LEU A 94 11.15 -26.58 5.79
C LEU A 94 11.63 -25.63 6.89
N LYS A 95 10.72 -24.92 7.58
CA LYS A 95 11.09 -24.09 8.72
C LYS A 95 11.77 -24.92 9.80
N ARG A 96 11.21 -26.08 10.13
CA ARG A 96 11.78 -26.97 11.15
C ARG A 96 13.15 -27.55 10.75
N VAL A 97 13.30 -27.90 9.47
CA VAL A 97 14.54 -28.54 8.95
C VAL A 97 15.64 -27.51 8.76
N LEU A 98 15.31 -26.33 8.24
CA LEU A 98 16.28 -25.30 7.88
C LEU A 98 16.57 -24.32 9.03
N GLY A 99 15.74 -24.30 10.08
CA GLY A 99 15.96 -23.46 11.26
C GLY A 99 15.77 -21.95 11.03
N PHE A 100 15.11 -21.52 9.97
CA PHE A 100 14.93 -20.09 9.73
C PHE A 100 13.95 -19.45 10.71
N GLU A 101 14.20 -18.18 11.04
CA GLU A 101 13.26 -17.34 11.79
C GLU A 101 12.22 -16.74 10.84
N TRP A 102 10.94 -16.95 11.14
CA TRP A 102 9.84 -16.45 10.34
C TRP A 102 9.17 -15.23 10.99
N PHE A 103 9.45 -14.06 10.45
CA PHE A 103 8.82 -12.79 10.82
C PHE A 103 7.69 -12.52 9.83
N LYS A 104 6.45 -12.62 10.29
CA LYS A 104 5.28 -12.41 9.43
C LYS A 104 4.80 -10.97 9.54
N ASN A 105 4.89 -10.24 8.45
CA ASN A 105 4.36 -8.90 8.35
C ASN A 105 2.95 -8.92 7.76
N ILE A 106 1.94 -8.46 8.52
CA ILE A 106 0.54 -8.40 8.12
C ILE A 106 0.19 -6.95 7.82
N LEU A 107 0.10 -6.64 6.53
CA LEU A 107 -0.23 -5.32 6.00
C LEU A 107 -1.72 -5.15 5.68
N ASP A 108 -2.46 -6.25 5.62
CA ASP A 108 -3.87 -6.30 5.25
C ASP A 108 -4.76 -6.22 6.49
N GLY A 109 -5.37 -5.05 6.72
CA GLY A 109 -6.32 -4.82 7.80
C GLY A 109 -7.62 -5.63 7.69
N SER A 110 -7.95 -6.15 6.49
CA SER A 110 -9.16 -6.96 6.27
C SER A 110 -8.99 -8.43 6.68
N LEU A 111 -7.82 -8.84 7.18
CA LEU A 111 -7.56 -10.23 7.59
C LEU A 111 -8.57 -10.78 8.63
N PRO A 112 -9.00 -10.04 9.65
CA PRO A 112 -10.02 -10.51 10.60
C PRO A 112 -11.35 -10.88 9.90
N LYS A 113 -11.84 -10.01 9.01
CA LYS A 113 -13.04 -10.25 8.20
C LYS A 113 -12.86 -11.50 7.33
N ARG A 114 -11.76 -11.58 6.61
CA ARG A 114 -11.45 -12.74 5.76
C ARG A 114 -11.32 -14.03 6.55
N TYR A 115 -10.73 -13.99 7.75
CA TYR A 115 -10.63 -15.15 8.63
C TYR A 115 -12.00 -15.68 9.07
N SER A 116 -12.99 -14.81 9.30
CA SER A 116 -14.35 -15.22 9.64
C SER A 116 -15.00 -16.07 8.53
N GLU A 117 -14.61 -15.83 7.27
CA GLU A 117 -15.09 -16.52 6.08
C GLU A 117 -14.34 -17.85 5.79
N PHE A 118 -13.26 -18.14 6.53
CA PHE A 118 -12.50 -19.36 6.31
C PHE A 118 -13.28 -20.61 6.70
N GLY A 119 -13.35 -21.57 5.79
CA GLY A 119 -13.82 -22.92 6.10
C GLY A 119 -12.86 -23.67 7.04
N PRO A 120 -13.28 -24.83 7.58
CA PRO A 120 -12.55 -25.57 8.62
C PRO A 120 -11.09 -25.88 8.25
N LEU A 121 -10.84 -26.30 7.01
CA LEU A 121 -9.49 -26.61 6.53
C LEU A 121 -8.58 -25.38 6.54
N LYS A 122 -9.05 -24.25 6.00
CA LYS A 122 -8.29 -23.00 5.98
C LYS A 122 -8.02 -22.49 7.39
N ARG A 123 -9.00 -22.56 8.31
CA ARG A 123 -8.82 -22.20 9.73
C ARG A 123 -7.76 -23.08 10.40
N ARG A 124 -7.76 -24.39 10.12
CA ARG A 124 -6.75 -25.32 10.67
C ARG A 124 -5.35 -25.00 10.16
N LEU A 125 -5.20 -24.71 8.86
CA LEU A 125 -3.94 -24.33 8.25
C LEU A 125 -3.43 -22.99 8.82
N PHE A 126 -4.31 -21.99 8.88
CA PHE A 126 -4.02 -20.69 9.46
C PHE A 126 -3.49 -20.84 10.90
N ARG A 127 -4.20 -21.55 11.77
CA ARG A 127 -3.78 -21.77 13.16
C ARG A 127 -2.45 -22.50 13.27
N ARG A 128 -2.15 -23.43 12.35
CA ARG A 128 -0.83 -24.11 12.31
C ARG A 128 0.26 -23.14 11.87
N ALA A 129 0.01 -22.35 10.86
CA ALA A 129 0.95 -21.34 10.38
C ALA A 129 1.24 -20.31 11.48
N VAL A 130 0.21 -19.76 12.10
CA VAL A 130 0.34 -18.80 13.22
C VAL A 130 1.24 -19.33 14.33
N LYS A 131 1.11 -20.60 14.73
CA LYS A 131 1.95 -21.21 15.78
C LYS A 131 3.42 -21.31 15.40
N ALA A 132 3.73 -21.29 14.13
CA ALA A 132 5.10 -21.42 13.62
C ALA A 132 5.78 -20.09 13.32
N VAL A 133 5.04 -18.99 13.32
CA VAL A 133 5.62 -17.65 13.23
C VAL A 133 6.43 -17.36 14.49
N ASP A 134 7.61 -16.82 14.36
CA ASP A 134 8.45 -16.44 15.50
C ASP A 134 8.16 -15.02 15.98
N HIS A 135 7.78 -14.13 15.05
CA HIS A 135 7.47 -12.74 15.37
C HIS A 135 6.44 -12.18 14.38
N PHE A 136 5.41 -11.50 14.89
CA PHE A 136 4.44 -10.80 14.08
C PHE A 136 4.77 -9.31 13.99
N VAL A 137 4.71 -8.77 12.78
CA VAL A 137 4.70 -7.33 12.53
C VAL A 137 3.31 -6.99 11.98
N VAL A 138 2.61 -6.06 12.61
CA VAL A 138 1.25 -5.69 12.21
C VAL A 138 1.14 -4.18 12.06
N VAL A 139 0.24 -3.72 11.19
CA VAL A 139 0.14 -2.28 10.87
C VAL A 139 -0.70 -1.48 11.87
N SER A 140 -1.49 -2.14 12.72
CA SER A 140 -2.40 -1.46 13.64
C SER A 140 -2.56 -2.18 14.97
N GLU A 141 -2.98 -1.44 15.99
CA GLU A 141 -3.33 -1.97 17.30
C GLU A 141 -4.55 -2.89 17.24
N ASP A 142 -5.46 -2.69 16.30
CA ASP A 142 -6.63 -3.54 16.12
C ASP A 142 -6.22 -4.94 15.64
N LEU A 143 -5.29 -5.03 14.69
CA LEU A 143 -4.72 -6.31 14.26
C LEU A 143 -3.96 -7.01 15.41
N ARG A 144 -3.22 -6.24 16.23
CA ARG A 144 -2.54 -6.79 17.40
C ARG A 144 -3.54 -7.39 18.37
N ARG A 145 -4.59 -6.62 18.75
CA ARG A 145 -5.65 -7.06 19.64
C ARG A 145 -6.36 -8.30 19.09
N TRP A 146 -6.73 -8.30 17.82
CA TRP A 146 -7.36 -9.46 17.17
C TRP A 146 -6.48 -10.71 17.24
N LEU A 147 -5.18 -10.61 16.95
CA LEU A 147 -4.25 -11.74 17.07
C LEU A 147 -4.14 -12.25 18.52
N GLN A 148 -4.10 -11.35 19.50
CA GLN A 148 -3.98 -11.71 20.91
C GLN A 148 -5.28 -12.28 21.47
N ASP A 149 -6.41 -11.61 21.19
CA ASP A 149 -7.67 -11.88 21.88
C ASP A 149 -8.52 -12.95 21.20
N GLU A 150 -8.52 -13.03 19.86
CA GLU A 150 -9.31 -14.01 19.12
C GLU A 150 -8.47 -15.22 18.66
N ILE A 151 -7.30 -14.96 18.11
CA ILE A 151 -6.43 -16.02 17.60
C ILE A 151 -5.61 -16.66 18.72
N LYS A 152 -5.43 -15.95 19.86
CA LYS A 152 -4.64 -16.39 21.04
C LYS A 152 -3.16 -16.60 20.71
N VAL A 153 -2.59 -15.67 19.94
CA VAL A 153 -1.16 -15.63 19.62
C VAL A 153 -0.37 -15.36 20.91
N ARG A 154 0.71 -16.12 21.14
CA ARG A 154 1.63 -15.96 22.29
C ARG A 154 3.00 -15.42 21.88
N GLN A 155 3.30 -15.45 20.60
CA GLN A 155 4.54 -14.94 20.04
C GLN A 155 4.60 -13.41 20.14
N PRO A 156 5.80 -12.82 20.11
CA PRO A 156 5.95 -11.37 20.06
C PRO A 156 5.19 -10.75 18.89
N ILE A 157 4.50 -9.64 19.16
CA ILE A 157 3.81 -8.84 18.15
C ILE A 157 4.31 -7.41 18.28
N THR A 158 4.84 -6.86 17.18
CA THR A 158 5.26 -5.47 17.09
C THR A 158 4.32 -4.72 16.15
N VAL A 159 3.77 -3.60 16.61
CA VAL A 159 2.97 -2.72 15.75
C VAL A 159 3.91 -1.74 15.06
N ILE A 160 3.98 -1.83 13.75
CA ILE A 160 4.73 -0.90 12.88
C ILE A 160 3.82 -0.53 11.71
N PRO A 161 3.29 0.69 11.67
CA PRO A 161 2.51 1.17 10.53
C PRO A 161 3.27 1.00 9.22
N CYS A 162 2.54 0.73 8.13
CA CYS A 162 3.17 0.48 6.83
C CYS A 162 3.70 1.73 6.12
N LEU A 163 3.65 2.88 6.78
CA LEU A 163 4.24 4.11 6.29
C LEU A 163 5.76 4.05 6.39
N LEU A 164 6.43 4.15 5.26
CA LEU A 164 7.89 4.22 5.15
C LEU A 164 8.29 5.48 4.39
N PRO A 165 9.53 5.97 4.57
CA PRO A 165 10.01 7.11 3.82
C PRO A 165 9.88 6.88 2.31
N THR A 166 9.33 7.85 1.61
CA THR A 166 9.36 7.83 0.14
C THR A 166 10.80 7.86 -0.33
N ILE A 167 11.08 7.09 -1.38
CA ILE A 167 12.39 7.14 -2.01
C ILE A 167 12.50 8.52 -2.66
N PRO A 168 13.47 9.37 -2.28
CA PRO A 168 13.70 10.60 -3.01
C PRO A 168 14.01 10.20 -4.46
N SER A 169 13.18 10.60 -5.39
CA SER A 169 13.57 10.58 -6.80
C SER A 169 14.73 11.59 -6.87
N GLY A 170 15.94 11.14 -7.14
CA GLY A 170 17.11 12.01 -7.26
C GLY A 170 16.92 12.98 -8.45
N GLY A 171 16.30 14.11 -8.20
CA GLY A 171 15.81 15.08 -9.18
C GLY A 171 14.28 15.12 -9.20
N GLN A 172 13.71 16.20 -9.74
CA GLN A 172 12.27 16.27 -10.02
C GLN A 172 11.91 15.11 -10.94
N ALA A 173 11.09 14.16 -10.45
CA ALA A 173 10.57 13.09 -11.29
C ALA A 173 9.72 13.75 -12.39
N LYS A 174 10.23 13.74 -13.63
CA LYS A 174 9.45 14.22 -14.76
C LYS A 174 8.43 13.14 -15.13
N LEU A 175 7.26 13.56 -15.54
CA LEU A 175 6.31 12.63 -16.15
C LEU A 175 6.93 12.04 -17.42
N SER A 176 6.71 10.77 -17.67
CA SER A 176 7.02 10.16 -18.97
C SER A 176 6.19 10.83 -20.07
N SER A 177 6.67 10.82 -21.29
CA SER A 177 5.95 11.41 -22.43
C SER A 177 4.56 10.77 -22.62
N ALA A 178 4.41 9.50 -22.26
CA ALA A 178 3.12 8.82 -22.28
C ALA A 178 2.16 9.41 -21.23
N THR A 179 2.58 9.45 -19.97
CA THR A 179 1.78 10.02 -18.87
C THR A 179 1.47 11.49 -19.15
N GLU A 180 2.42 12.26 -19.66
CA GLU A 180 2.21 13.68 -20.00
C GLU A 180 1.17 13.89 -21.10
N LYS A 181 1.13 12.99 -22.09
CA LYS A 181 0.10 12.99 -23.13
C LYS A 181 -1.27 12.65 -22.56
N ASP A 182 -1.34 11.56 -21.77
CA ASP A 182 -2.60 11.00 -21.32
C ASP A 182 -3.26 11.82 -20.19
N ILE A 183 -2.50 12.62 -19.44
CA ILE A 183 -3.02 13.50 -18.38
C ILE A 183 -3.54 14.86 -18.92
N LYS A 184 -3.26 15.23 -20.17
CA LYS A 184 -3.66 16.53 -20.74
C LYS A 184 -5.14 16.85 -20.59
N PRO A 185 -6.09 15.95 -20.87
CA PRO A 185 -7.52 16.26 -20.69
C PRO A 185 -7.82 16.71 -19.26
N TYR A 186 -7.29 16.01 -18.25
CA TYR A 186 -7.46 16.38 -16.86
C TYR A 186 -6.85 17.76 -16.54
N LEU A 187 -5.65 18.05 -17.03
CA LEU A 187 -4.98 19.33 -16.78
C LEU A 187 -5.66 20.52 -17.47
N ALA A 188 -6.54 20.29 -18.43
CA ALA A 188 -7.32 21.34 -19.08
C ALA A 188 -8.42 21.91 -18.18
N HIS A 189 -8.86 21.15 -17.16
CA HIS A 189 -9.87 21.59 -16.20
C HIS A 189 -9.32 22.62 -15.21
N GLN A 190 -10.19 23.56 -14.80
CA GLN A 190 -9.85 24.62 -13.85
C GLN A 190 -9.70 24.10 -12.43
N ASN A 191 -10.57 23.16 -12.03
CA ASN A 191 -10.56 22.53 -10.71
C ASN A 191 -10.28 21.03 -10.89
N ARG A 192 -9.34 20.46 -10.14
CA ARG A 192 -8.76 19.14 -10.42
C ARG A 192 -8.79 18.24 -9.20
N VAL A 193 -9.69 17.26 -9.25
CA VAL A 193 -9.84 16.23 -8.23
C VAL A 193 -9.06 14.99 -8.65
N CYS A 194 -8.26 14.40 -7.76
CA CYS A 194 -7.52 13.17 -8.01
C CYS A 194 -7.92 12.08 -7.03
N SER A 195 -8.04 10.85 -7.49
CA SER A 195 -8.26 9.66 -6.66
C SER A 195 -7.41 8.49 -7.13
N ILE A 196 -6.92 7.68 -6.20
CA ILE A 196 -6.11 6.48 -6.47
C ILE A 196 -6.85 5.25 -5.99
N GLY A 197 -6.89 4.19 -6.81
CA GLY A 197 -7.55 2.95 -6.43
C GLY A 197 -7.53 1.91 -7.53
N VAL A 198 -8.59 1.13 -7.61
CA VAL A 198 -8.90 0.23 -8.72
C VAL A 198 -10.40 0.24 -8.97
N PHE A 199 -10.83 -0.16 -10.15
CA PHE A 199 -12.25 -0.26 -10.48
C PHE A 199 -12.88 -1.48 -9.79
N PHE A 200 -13.15 -1.30 -8.49
CA PHE A 200 -13.86 -2.28 -7.66
C PHE A 200 -14.70 -1.53 -6.62
N PRO A 201 -15.94 -1.98 -6.30
CA PRO A 201 -16.90 -1.21 -5.50
C PRO A 201 -16.36 -0.67 -4.18
N SER A 202 -15.55 -1.45 -3.45
CA SER A 202 -14.97 -1.02 -2.17
C SER A 202 -13.99 0.16 -2.27
N TYR A 203 -13.50 0.52 -3.47
CA TYR A 203 -12.59 1.65 -3.67
C TYR A 203 -13.31 3.00 -3.86
N GLY A 204 -14.65 3.01 -3.97
CA GLY A 204 -15.48 4.20 -3.95
C GLY A 204 -15.32 5.15 -5.15
N PHE A 205 -14.77 4.72 -6.28
CA PHE A 205 -14.67 5.58 -7.47
C PHE A 205 -16.04 6.08 -7.96
N LYS A 206 -17.10 5.26 -7.76
CA LYS A 206 -18.46 5.65 -8.10
C LYS A 206 -18.96 6.82 -7.24
N ASP A 207 -18.69 6.77 -5.93
CA ASP A 207 -19.06 7.83 -5.00
C ASP A 207 -18.31 9.13 -5.31
N VAL A 208 -16.99 9.01 -5.61
CA VAL A 208 -16.18 10.17 -6.00
C VAL A 208 -16.67 10.78 -7.31
N ALA A 209 -16.99 9.96 -8.31
CA ALA A 209 -17.52 10.44 -9.58
C ALA A 209 -18.89 11.11 -9.39
N ALA A 210 -19.80 10.51 -8.62
CA ALA A 210 -21.11 11.08 -8.32
C ALA A 210 -20.99 12.42 -7.59
N ALA A 211 -20.09 12.52 -6.60
CA ALA A 211 -19.89 13.77 -5.87
C ALA A 211 -19.31 14.89 -6.75
N VAL A 212 -18.37 14.58 -7.64
CA VAL A 212 -17.85 15.55 -8.61
C VAL A 212 -18.94 15.99 -9.60
N GLU A 213 -19.74 15.04 -10.11
CA GLU A 213 -20.88 15.33 -11.02
C GLU A 213 -21.85 16.30 -10.38
N GLU A 214 -22.31 15.99 -9.18
CA GLU A 214 -23.25 16.84 -8.43
C GLU A 214 -22.67 18.23 -8.14
N LEU A 215 -21.39 18.32 -7.78
CA LEU A 215 -20.75 19.61 -7.55
C LEU A 215 -20.63 20.43 -8.84
N ARG A 216 -20.37 19.81 -9.99
CA ARG A 216 -20.38 20.44 -11.33
C ARG A 216 -21.76 21.02 -11.64
N GLU A 217 -22.81 20.23 -11.40
CA GLU A 217 -24.20 20.66 -11.66
C GLU A 217 -24.61 21.81 -10.73
N ARG A 218 -24.35 21.72 -9.43
CA ARG A 218 -24.67 22.74 -8.43
C ARG A 218 -23.99 24.08 -8.66
N THR A 219 -22.74 24.04 -9.12
CA THR A 219 -21.87 25.22 -9.14
C THR A 219 -21.56 25.75 -10.51
N HIS A 220 -21.89 24.99 -11.57
CA HIS A 220 -21.52 25.24 -12.96
C HIS A 220 -20.01 25.46 -13.17
N LYS A 221 -19.19 24.89 -12.27
CA LYS A 221 -17.73 24.99 -12.36
C LYS A 221 -17.15 23.89 -13.23
N ASP A 222 -16.05 24.21 -13.90
CA ASP A 222 -15.27 23.24 -14.65
C ASP A 222 -14.38 22.43 -13.69
N ILE A 223 -14.80 21.20 -13.38
CA ILE A 223 -14.11 20.28 -12.45
C ILE A 223 -13.79 18.99 -13.19
N GLY A 224 -12.52 18.64 -13.28
CA GLY A 224 -12.06 17.35 -13.81
C GLY A 224 -11.73 16.35 -12.70
N LEU A 225 -11.95 15.07 -12.98
CA LEU A 225 -11.59 13.97 -12.09
C LEU A 225 -10.53 13.09 -12.75
N LEU A 226 -9.41 12.88 -12.06
CA LEU A 226 -8.39 11.92 -12.43
C LEU A 226 -8.52 10.67 -11.58
N LEU A 227 -8.70 9.51 -12.19
CA LEU A 227 -8.66 8.21 -11.56
C LEU A 227 -7.35 7.51 -11.89
N LEU A 228 -6.49 7.32 -10.90
CA LEU A 228 -5.26 6.56 -11.00
C LEU A 228 -5.55 5.10 -10.65
N ASP A 229 -5.62 4.25 -11.69
CA ASP A 229 -5.94 2.82 -11.57
C ASP A 229 -4.68 1.99 -11.37
N GLY A 230 -4.59 1.29 -10.25
CA GLY A 230 -3.48 0.38 -9.93
C GLY A 230 -3.43 -0.90 -10.75
N GLY A 231 -4.46 -1.21 -11.53
CA GLY A 231 -4.48 -2.27 -12.55
C GLY A 231 -4.49 -3.72 -12.03
N PHE A 232 -4.51 -3.97 -10.71
CA PHE A 232 -4.39 -5.32 -10.15
C PHE A 232 -5.72 -6.08 -10.00
N VAL A 233 -6.85 -5.37 -10.07
CA VAL A 233 -8.20 -5.93 -10.12
C VAL A 233 -9.11 -4.94 -10.85
N CYS A 234 -10.05 -5.44 -11.64
CA CYS A 234 -11.06 -4.62 -12.31
C CYS A 234 -12.38 -5.38 -12.35
N ASP A 235 -13.45 -4.73 -11.93
CA ASP A 235 -14.83 -5.10 -12.23
C ASP A 235 -15.28 -4.23 -13.41
N GLU A 236 -15.38 -4.84 -14.58
CA GLU A 236 -15.70 -4.11 -15.83
C GLU A 236 -17.10 -3.51 -15.81
N THR A 237 -18.06 -4.14 -15.12
CA THR A 237 -19.41 -3.57 -14.96
C THR A 237 -19.35 -2.30 -14.11
N TYR A 238 -18.68 -2.36 -12.97
CA TYR A 238 -18.46 -1.20 -12.11
C TYR A 238 -17.69 -0.09 -12.85
N ARG A 239 -16.65 -0.47 -13.61
CA ARG A 239 -15.89 0.50 -14.42
C ARG A 239 -16.78 1.22 -15.43
N ALA A 240 -17.61 0.47 -16.14
CA ALA A 240 -18.55 1.05 -17.10
C ALA A 240 -19.54 2.04 -16.44
N GLU A 241 -20.05 1.69 -15.25
CA GLU A 241 -20.93 2.58 -14.47
C GLU A 241 -20.22 3.87 -14.03
N VAL A 242 -18.96 3.77 -13.58
CA VAL A 242 -18.18 4.94 -13.16
C VAL A 242 -17.92 5.90 -14.32
N LEU A 243 -17.66 5.37 -15.52
CA LEU A 243 -17.25 6.17 -16.67
C LEU A 243 -18.45 6.59 -17.58
N TRP A 244 -19.65 6.09 -17.31
CA TRP A 244 -20.81 6.34 -18.17
C TRP A 244 -21.12 7.83 -18.34
N GLN A 245 -21.05 8.31 -19.59
CA GLN A 245 -21.35 9.70 -19.99
C GLN A 245 -20.55 10.79 -19.21
N ARG A 246 -19.32 10.47 -18.75
CA ARG A 246 -18.47 11.38 -17.96
C ARG A 246 -17.16 11.65 -18.70
N ASP A 247 -17.20 12.51 -19.71
CA ASP A 247 -16.03 12.92 -20.52
C ASP A 247 -15.01 13.75 -19.73
N TRP A 248 -15.40 14.28 -18.59
CA TRP A 248 -14.55 15.00 -17.64
C TRP A 248 -13.74 14.08 -16.71
N ILE A 249 -13.88 12.76 -16.83
CA ILE A 249 -13.03 11.78 -16.12
C ILE A 249 -11.87 11.35 -17.02
N THR A 250 -10.67 11.54 -16.51
CA THR A 250 -9.45 10.97 -17.10
C THR A 250 -9.00 9.75 -16.28
N VAL A 251 -8.63 8.66 -16.94
CA VAL A 251 -8.12 7.45 -16.29
C VAL A 251 -6.68 7.22 -16.72
N LEU A 252 -5.77 7.10 -15.75
CA LEU A 252 -4.40 6.64 -15.98
C LEU A 252 -4.19 5.30 -15.28
N LYS A 253 -3.69 4.30 -16.00
CA LYS A 253 -3.49 2.95 -15.48
C LYS A 253 -2.01 2.68 -15.19
N GLU A 254 -1.74 2.05 -14.04
CA GLU A 254 -0.42 1.57 -13.66
C GLU A 254 0.69 2.62 -13.74
N VAL A 255 0.37 3.86 -13.35
CA VAL A 255 1.34 4.97 -13.33
C VAL A 255 2.49 4.63 -12.37
N PRO A 256 3.76 4.81 -12.80
CA PRO A 256 4.90 4.60 -11.93
C PRO A 256 4.87 5.49 -10.68
N ASN A 257 5.15 4.92 -9.51
CA ASN A 257 5.06 5.65 -8.23
C ASN A 257 5.85 7.00 -8.19
N PRO A 258 7.03 7.16 -8.81
CA PRO A 258 7.68 8.46 -8.87
C PRO A 258 6.86 9.54 -9.60
N GLU A 259 6.08 9.15 -10.61
CA GLU A 259 5.24 10.07 -11.40
C GLU A 259 3.96 10.47 -10.63
N ILE A 260 3.48 9.62 -9.71
CA ILE A 260 2.29 9.90 -8.90
C ILE A 260 2.46 11.19 -8.10
N ASN A 261 3.63 11.41 -7.49
CA ASN A 261 3.88 12.62 -6.72
C ASN A 261 3.81 13.89 -7.59
N GLU A 262 4.29 13.84 -8.84
CA GLU A 262 4.19 14.96 -9.76
C GLU A 262 2.76 15.20 -10.27
N ILE A 263 1.96 14.13 -10.37
CA ILE A 263 0.54 14.23 -10.69
C ILE A 263 -0.22 14.86 -9.51
N LEU A 264 0.05 14.41 -8.29
CA LEU A 264 -0.56 14.97 -7.09
C LEU A 264 -0.30 16.47 -6.99
N LYS A 265 0.93 16.94 -7.19
CA LYS A 265 1.27 18.38 -7.19
C LYS A 265 0.53 19.21 -8.25
N ARG A 266 -0.02 18.56 -9.27
CA ARG A 266 -0.82 19.21 -10.34
C ARG A 266 -2.32 19.12 -10.10
N SER A 267 -2.71 18.51 -8.98
CA SER A 267 -4.10 18.40 -8.52
C SER A 267 -4.40 19.45 -7.44
N GLU A 268 -5.65 19.66 -7.10
CA GLU A 268 -6.07 20.63 -6.07
C GLU A 268 -6.64 19.95 -4.84
N VAL A 269 -7.17 18.74 -4.99
CA VAL A 269 -7.66 17.91 -3.89
C VAL A 269 -7.48 16.43 -4.21
N PHE A 270 -7.15 15.66 -3.19
CA PHE A 270 -7.07 14.21 -3.27
C PHE A 270 -8.22 13.58 -2.50
N VAL A 271 -8.93 12.63 -3.14
CA VAL A 271 -10.02 11.88 -2.52
C VAL A 271 -9.65 10.40 -2.42
N ARG A 272 -9.78 9.82 -1.23
CA ARG A 272 -9.58 8.38 -1.02
C ARG A 272 -10.86 7.74 -0.49
N GLY A 273 -11.62 7.09 -1.38
CA GLY A 273 -12.92 6.49 -1.11
C GLY A 273 -12.89 5.03 -0.64
N PHE A 274 -11.76 4.48 -0.19
CA PHE A 274 -11.66 3.05 0.13
C PHE A 274 -12.35 2.71 1.45
N ALA A 275 -13.29 1.75 1.40
CA ALA A 275 -14.10 1.33 2.56
C ALA A 275 -13.32 0.59 3.64
N ASP A 276 -12.38 -0.27 3.24
CA ASP A 276 -11.65 -1.20 4.13
C ASP A 276 -10.15 -0.79 4.24
N GLU A 277 -9.85 0.51 4.33
CA GLU A 277 -8.48 0.99 4.37
C GLU A 277 -7.76 0.55 5.64
N SER A 278 -6.57 -0.04 5.50
CA SER A 278 -5.76 -0.46 6.66
C SER A 278 -4.87 0.66 7.20
N TYR A 279 -4.33 1.49 6.33
CA TYR A 279 -3.54 2.67 6.70
C TYR A 279 -3.79 3.84 5.72
N GLY A 280 -3.63 3.63 4.42
CA GLY A 280 -3.84 4.64 3.38
C GLY A 280 -2.58 5.43 3.02
N ILE A 281 -1.53 4.75 2.57
CA ILE A 281 -0.26 5.38 2.19
C ILE A 281 -0.47 6.53 1.19
N SER A 282 -1.35 6.36 0.20
CA SER A 282 -1.64 7.39 -0.81
C SER A 282 -2.23 8.68 -0.23
N ARG A 283 -2.94 8.59 0.90
CA ARG A 283 -3.45 9.76 1.63
C ARG A 283 -2.29 10.61 2.16
N VAL A 284 -1.30 9.93 2.75
CA VAL A 284 -0.11 10.59 3.30
C VAL A 284 0.78 11.12 2.18
N GLU A 285 0.91 10.40 1.06
CA GLU A 285 1.62 10.89 -0.12
C GLU A 285 0.99 12.17 -0.68
N ALA A 286 -0.35 12.26 -0.68
CA ALA A 286 -1.05 13.47 -1.08
C ALA A 286 -0.82 14.64 -0.09
N LEU A 287 -0.83 14.39 1.23
CA LEU A 287 -0.44 15.39 2.23
C LEU A 287 1.00 15.87 2.05
N TRP A 288 1.93 14.97 1.70
CA TRP A 288 3.32 15.33 1.41
C TRP A 288 3.48 16.15 0.12
N ALA A 289 2.56 15.98 -0.82
CA ALA A 289 2.48 16.80 -2.03
C ALA A 289 1.83 18.17 -1.79
N GLY A 290 1.35 18.46 -0.57
CA GLY A 290 0.70 19.70 -0.19
C GLY A 290 -0.81 19.73 -0.43
N LEU A 291 -1.42 18.60 -0.78
CA LEU A 291 -2.85 18.55 -1.12
C LEU A 291 -3.75 18.47 0.11
N PRO A 292 -4.91 19.12 0.09
CA PRO A 292 -6.05 18.74 0.90
C PRO A 292 -6.44 17.28 0.59
N VAL A 293 -6.71 16.52 1.66
CA VAL A 293 -7.11 15.11 1.54
C VAL A 293 -8.50 14.93 2.13
N ILE A 294 -9.40 14.38 1.32
CA ILE A 294 -10.72 13.92 1.76
C ILE A 294 -10.70 12.39 1.76
N ALA A 295 -11.08 11.76 2.86
CA ALA A 295 -10.95 10.33 3.00
C ALA A 295 -12.10 9.71 3.79
N THR A 296 -12.34 8.41 3.57
CA THR A 296 -13.22 7.63 4.45
C THR A 296 -12.62 7.50 5.85
N ARG A 297 -13.45 7.20 6.86
CA ARG A 297 -13.01 7.07 8.28
C ARG A 297 -12.15 5.83 8.55
N ALA A 298 -12.03 4.92 7.59
CA ALA A 298 -11.15 3.75 7.73
C ALA A 298 -9.67 4.14 7.57
N GLY A 299 -8.78 3.50 8.30
CA GLY A 299 -7.33 3.72 8.23
C GLY A 299 -6.84 4.98 8.94
N GLU A 300 -5.74 5.55 8.49
CA GLU A 300 -5.18 6.79 9.04
C GLU A 300 -6.01 8.01 8.61
N THR A 301 -6.31 8.90 9.55
CA THR A 301 -7.24 10.01 9.33
C THR A 301 -6.74 11.40 9.78
N ARG A 302 -5.59 11.47 10.48
CA ARG A 302 -5.05 12.72 11.02
C ARG A 302 -4.71 13.72 9.89
N GLY A 303 -5.18 14.94 10.05
CA GLY A 303 -4.94 16.02 9.08
C GLY A 303 -5.75 15.88 7.78
N MET A 304 -6.86 15.16 7.81
CA MET A 304 -7.72 14.91 6.65
C MET A 304 -9.17 15.31 6.94
N LEU A 305 -9.89 15.68 5.90
CA LEU A 305 -11.35 15.83 5.95
C LEU A 305 -11.99 14.46 5.78
N LEU A 306 -13.01 14.15 6.56
CA LEU A 306 -13.56 12.80 6.61
C LEU A 306 -15.00 12.76 6.12
N TYR A 307 -15.35 11.64 5.47
CA TYR A 307 -16.73 11.32 5.11
C TYR A 307 -17.00 9.82 5.34
N ASP A 308 -18.27 9.44 5.46
CA ASP A 308 -18.68 8.05 5.57
C ASP A 308 -18.76 7.40 4.19
N PHE A 309 -18.20 6.19 4.04
CA PHE A 309 -18.24 5.47 2.76
C PHE A 309 -19.69 5.32 2.26
N GLY A 310 -19.93 5.71 1.00
CA GLY A 310 -21.25 5.72 0.38
C GLY A 310 -22.07 7.00 0.65
N ASP A 311 -21.63 7.89 1.54
CA ASP A 311 -22.29 9.17 1.78
C ASP A 311 -21.78 10.23 0.78
N VAL A 312 -22.41 10.26 -0.37
CA VAL A 312 -22.07 11.19 -1.46
C VAL A 312 -22.30 12.64 -1.05
N ASP A 313 -23.36 12.94 -0.27
CA ASP A 313 -23.67 14.30 0.18
C ASP A 313 -22.57 14.86 1.08
N GLN A 314 -22.06 14.06 2.05
CA GLN A 314 -20.89 14.48 2.84
C GLN A 314 -19.69 14.75 1.94
N LEU A 315 -19.42 13.90 0.96
CA LEU A 315 -18.29 14.07 0.04
C LEU A 315 -18.43 15.33 -0.80
N VAL A 316 -19.63 15.64 -1.32
CA VAL A 316 -19.93 16.88 -2.04
C VAL A 316 -19.64 18.11 -1.17
N ASN A 317 -20.09 18.09 0.10
CA ASN A 317 -19.87 19.19 1.03
C ASN A 317 -18.38 19.41 1.31
N GLN A 318 -17.60 18.32 1.49
CA GLN A 318 -16.15 18.42 1.69
C GLN A 318 -15.43 18.92 0.43
N LEU A 319 -15.79 18.43 -0.76
CA LEU A 319 -15.24 18.91 -2.03
C LEU A 319 -15.54 20.37 -2.25
N GLN A 320 -16.77 20.79 -1.97
CA GLN A 320 -17.19 22.19 -2.10
C GLN A 320 -16.40 23.09 -1.15
N ALA A 321 -16.21 22.66 0.11
CA ALA A 321 -15.45 23.40 1.08
C ALA A 321 -13.98 23.61 0.65
N VAL A 322 -13.35 22.58 0.09
CA VAL A 322 -11.93 22.64 -0.35
C VAL A 322 -11.75 23.44 -1.63
N LEU A 323 -12.61 23.21 -2.64
CA LEU A 323 -12.42 23.80 -3.97
C LEU A 323 -12.93 25.23 -4.08
N LEU A 324 -13.94 25.61 -3.28
CA LEU A 324 -14.59 26.91 -3.38
C LEU A 324 -14.28 27.85 -2.23
N TYR A 325 -13.90 27.32 -1.07
CA TYR A 325 -13.59 28.07 0.11
C TYR A 325 -12.27 27.53 0.67
N PRO A 326 -11.15 28.25 0.57
CA PRO A 326 -9.86 27.76 1.01
C PRO A 326 -9.82 27.65 2.56
N ILE A 327 -10.26 26.50 3.05
CA ILE A 327 -10.22 26.14 4.48
C ILE A 327 -8.97 25.34 4.84
N TRP A 328 -8.08 25.12 3.88
CA TRP A 328 -6.89 24.30 4.03
C TRP A 328 -5.69 25.15 4.40
N GLU A 329 -5.05 24.83 5.52
CA GLU A 329 -3.82 25.49 5.95
C GLU A 329 -2.61 24.84 5.27
N GLU A 330 -1.78 25.65 4.61
CA GLU A 330 -0.50 25.21 4.07
C GLU A 330 0.66 25.89 4.84
N PRO A 331 1.71 25.13 5.20
CA PRO A 331 1.83 23.68 5.07
C PRO A 331 1.02 22.90 6.10
N ASN A 332 0.45 21.76 5.72
CA ASN A 332 -0.27 20.90 6.64
C ASN A 332 0.69 20.38 7.73
N PRO A 333 0.43 20.64 9.02
CA PRO A 333 1.35 20.28 10.12
C PRO A 333 1.58 18.76 10.23
N TRP A 334 0.60 17.95 9.86
CA TRP A 334 0.70 16.50 9.87
C TRP A 334 1.68 15.93 8.82
N ALA A 335 1.94 16.66 7.73
CA ALA A 335 2.89 16.20 6.71
C ALA A 335 4.30 16.00 7.28
N ALA A 336 4.76 16.91 8.14
CA ALA A 336 6.06 16.80 8.83
C ALA A 336 6.06 15.67 9.87
N GLU A 337 4.96 15.48 10.58
CA GLU A 337 4.83 14.40 11.57
C GLU A 337 4.87 13.03 10.89
N TYR A 338 4.15 12.84 9.80
CA TYR A 338 4.20 11.60 9.01
C TYR A 338 5.58 11.29 8.46
N ARG A 339 6.39 12.30 8.09
CA ARG A 339 7.79 12.05 7.68
C ARG A 339 8.62 11.51 8.84
N ARG A 340 8.47 12.07 10.03
CA ARG A 340 9.14 11.56 11.24
C ARG A 340 8.68 10.14 11.59
N GLU A 341 7.38 9.87 11.50
CA GLU A 341 6.83 8.52 11.72
C GLU A 341 7.37 7.51 10.70
N ALA A 342 7.43 7.88 9.43
CA ALA A 342 7.97 7.02 8.39
C ALA A 342 9.42 6.60 8.68
N GLU A 343 10.28 7.54 9.08
CA GLU A 343 11.66 7.24 9.48
C GLU A 343 11.72 6.38 10.75
N LYS A 344 10.86 6.64 11.73
CA LYS A 344 10.75 5.82 12.94
C LYS A 344 10.34 4.38 12.60
N ASN A 345 9.36 4.21 11.72
CA ASN A 345 8.88 2.90 11.29
C ASN A 345 9.99 2.11 10.56
N LEU A 346 10.72 2.76 9.66
CA LEU A 346 11.86 2.14 8.98
C LEU A 346 12.92 1.66 9.97
N ARG A 347 13.31 2.52 10.93
CA ARG A 347 14.28 2.16 11.98
C ARG A 347 13.76 1.01 12.85
N ALA A 348 12.46 0.96 13.14
CA ALA A 348 11.85 -0.13 13.89
C ALA A 348 11.94 -1.46 13.13
N VAL A 349 11.64 -1.48 11.82
CA VAL A 349 11.82 -2.67 10.98
C VAL A 349 13.29 -3.08 10.93
N ALA A 350 14.20 -2.15 10.69
CA ALA A 350 15.63 -2.41 10.63
C ALA A 350 16.16 -3.01 11.95
N LYS A 351 15.81 -2.41 13.09
CA LYS A 351 16.15 -2.92 14.43
C LYS A 351 15.62 -4.33 14.66
N LEU A 352 14.36 -4.59 14.27
CA LEU A 352 13.74 -5.90 14.38
C LEU A 352 14.50 -6.96 13.58
N LEU A 353 15.00 -6.59 12.41
CA LEU A 353 15.78 -7.46 11.54
C LEU A 353 17.25 -7.56 11.95
N GLY A 354 17.75 -6.68 12.81
CA GLY A 354 19.16 -6.62 13.22
C GLY A 354 20.08 -6.07 12.12
N ILE A 355 19.60 -5.08 11.37
CA ILE A 355 20.33 -4.38 10.31
C ILE A 355 20.26 -2.87 10.52
N GLU A 356 21.27 -2.14 10.04
CA GLU A 356 21.26 -0.69 10.00
C GLU A 356 20.65 -0.23 8.67
N PRO A 357 19.68 0.73 8.68
CA PRO A 357 19.19 1.32 7.47
C PRO A 357 20.32 2.11 6.78
N SER A 358 20.45 1.97 5.46
CA SER A 358 21.34 2.84 4.71
C SER A 358 20.86 4.29 4.82
N GLU A 359 21.78 5.19 5.13
CA GLU A 359 21.50 6.62 5.03
C GLU A 359 21.15 6.94 3.57
N THR A 360 20.05 7.68 3.36
CA THR A 360 19.87 8.32 2.06
C THR A 360 21.00 9.33 1.95
N ASN A 361 21.77 9.31 0.87
CA ASN A 361 22.49 10.51 0.44
C ASN A 361 21.43 11.61 0.26
N SER A 362 21.06 12.26 1.34
CA SER A 362 20.45 13.57 1.31
C SER A 362 21.55 14.48 0.78
N GLY A 363 21.54 14.70 -0.52
CA GLY A 363 22.25 15.81 -1.08
C GLY A 363 21.87 17.06 -0.30
N PRO A 364 22.75 18.06 -0.23
CA PRO A 364 22.56 19.23 0.61
C PRO A 364 21.21 19.90 0.32
N THR A 365 20.55 20.29 1.39
CA THR A 365 19.30 21.06 1.51
C THR A 365 19.24 22.24 0.54
#